data_b510329cf91783e5a5e0bd0d866aaef5
#
_entry.id   b510329cf91783e5a5e0bd0d866aaef5
#
_cell.length_a   1.000
_cell.length_b   1.000
_cell.length_c   1.000
_cell.angle_alpha   90.00
_cell.angle_beta   90.00
_cell.angle_gamma   90.00
#
_symmetry.space_group_name_H-M   'P 1'
#
loop_
_entity.id
_entity.type
_entity.pdbx_description
1 polymer ?
#
loop_
_entity_poly.entity_id
_entity_poly.type
_entity_poly.pdbx_seq_one_letter_code
_entity_poly.pdbx_strand_id
1 'polypeptide(L)'
;MELKEKYHLQSIFALSRAEDIWAAIETILYSSGRKLHFKKRGDLPEIRAKQSTRGLVIDSSQSGLIVKYGKVTIPCKYKAKDLWLWDEEKAILAYLAEPELQDAHAVDQMSKGIITDTYRPCFASLVCKKIRGRLRVYVHITVEGKAISKRRKDSTPRHYYGKGNIGCDIGTQTIAYTSNTEVGLENLAERGNSIQHVERQEALILRAMERSRRAMNPNHYNENGTVKKGHKQWNFSKRYQKLRQRHQELCRIATENRALAIREQVNHLRSLGDCFITEPPNAKKLQKRANPENPVDKNGRMKRKKRFGRSIKNRCPGYLQAKAKQLFESTGGMYVEVPILYRASQYDHTSDSYIPKKLSQRMYHLADGTKVQRDWYSSYLLYCINKTYTQINKLKCRSNFATMYQKEKNMIEEIIRSGKKIMNSGIRTV
;
A
#
# COMPACT_ATOMS: atom_id res chain seq x y z
N MET A 1 5.29 -25.90 -26.78
CA MET A 1 5.93 -27.22 -26.59
C MET A 1 7.44 -27.12 -26.43
N GLU A 2 8.18 -26.39 -27.26
CA GLU A 2 9.65 -26.24 -27.18
C GLU A 2 10.25 -25.91 -25.84
N LEU A 3 9.66 -24.96 -25.06
CA LEU A 3 10.16 -24.58 -23.73
C LEU A 3 10.06 -25.71 -22.71
N LYS A 4 9.03 -26.55 -22.82
CA LYS A 4 8.83 -27.70 -21.93
C LYS A 4 9.93 -28.74 -22.13
N GLU A 5 10.23 -29.05 -23.38
CA GLU A 5 11.24 -30.04 -23.75
C GLU A 5 12.65 -29.54 -23.49
N LYS A 6 12.96 -28.30 -23.88
CA LYS A 6 14.28 -27.69 -23.74
C LYS A 6 14.71 -27.51 -22.27
N TYR A 7 13.79 -27.25 -21.35
CA TYR A 7 14.08 -26.93 -19.95
C TYR A 7 13.51 -27.95 -18.95
N HIS A 8 12.94 -29.06 -19.43
CA HIS A 8 12.30 -30.11 -18.62
C HIS A 8 11.27 -29.56 -17.61
N LEU A 9 10.53 -28.53 -18.01
CA LEU A 9 9.53 -27.88 -17.16
C LEU A 9 8.18 -28.58 -17.28
N GLN A 10 7.50 -28.74 -16.14
CA GLN A 10 6.09 -29.13 -16.18
C GLN A 10 5.28 -28.04 -16.88
N SER A 11 4.30 -28.43 -17.72
CA SER A 11 3.48 -27.53 -18.54
C SER A 11 2.82 -26.41 -17.72
N ILE A 12 2.39 -26.69 -16.47
CA ILE A 12 1.77 -25.73 -15.59
C ILE A 12 2.68 -24.56 -15.23
N PHE A 13 3.99 -24.79 -15.07
CA PHE A 13 4.96 -23.73 -14.80
C PHE A 13 5.31 -22.92 -16.04
N ALA A 14 5.41 -23.59 -17.20
CA ALA A 14 5.62 -22.92 -18.49
C ALA A 14 4.44 -21.99 -18.80
N LEU A 15 3.21 -22.45 -18.60
CA LEU A 15 1.99 -21.66 -18.77
C LEU A 15 1.96 -20.45 -17.83
N SER A 16 2.27 -20.61 -16.53
CA SER A 16 2.36 -19.51 -15.58
C SER A 16 3.38 -18.45 -15.99
N ARG A 17 4.50 -18.86 -16.59
CA ARG A 17 5.52 -17.91 -17.09
C ARG A 17 5.09 -17.20 -18.38
N ALA A 18 4.42 -17.90 -19.29
CA ALA A 18 3.86 -17.28 -20.50
C ALA A 18 2.88 -16.15 -20.14
N GLU A 19 2.03 -16.37 -19.14
CA GLU A 19 1.11 -15.33 -18.67
C GLU A 19 1.80 -14.17 -17.95
N ASP A 20 2.83 -14.42 -17.14
CA ASP A 20 3.62 -13.34 -16.55
C ASP A 20 4.25 -12.45 -17.63
N ILE A 21 4.72 -13.07 -18.73
CA ILE A 21 5.28 -12.35 -19.89
C ILE A 21 4.18 -11.59 -20.62
N TRP A 22 3.03 -12.21 -20.86
CA TRP A 22 1.90 -11.57 -21.52
C TRP A 22 1.40 -10.37 -20.75
N ALA A 23 1.18 -10.49 -19.44
CA ALA A 23 0.80 -9.38 -18.57
C ALA A 23 1.82 -8.22 -18.60
N ALA A 24 3.11 -8.52 -18.71
CA ALA A 24 4.14 -7.50 -18.88
C ALA A 24 4.06 -6.82 -20.26
N ILE A 25 3.75 -7.55 -21.32
CA ILE A 25 3.52 -7.02 -22.68
C ILE A 25 2.27 -6.13 -22.70
N GLU A 26 1.16 -6.57 -22.13
CA GLU A 26 -0.07 -5.77 -22.01
C GLU A 26 0.18 -4.45 -21.28
N THR A 27 1.03 -4.47 -20.24
CA THR A 27 1.43 -3.25 -19.54
C THR A 27 2.16 -2.26 -20.45
N ILE A 28 2.91 -2.74 -21.44
CA ILE A 28 3.58 -1.91 -22.43
C ILE A 28 2.60 -1.41 -23.50
N LEU A 29 1.75 -2.28 -24.00
CA LEU A 29 0.82 -1.97 -25.10
C LEU A 29 -0.30 -1.02 -24.64
N TYR A 30 -0.89 -1.29 -23.48
CA TYR A 30 -2.13 -0.63 -23.02
C TYR A 30 -1.96 0.26 -21.78
N SER A 31 -0.75 0.40 -21.23
CA SER A 31 -0.50 1.16 -20.02
C SER A 31 0.79 2.00 -20.11
N SER A 32 1.43 2.26 -18.98
CA SER A 32 2.63 3.11 -18.87
C SER A 32 3.96 2.37 -18.93
N GLY A 33 3.95 1.08 -19.24
CA GLY A 33 5.17 0.28 -19.41
C GLY A 33 5.98 0.74 -20.62
N ARG A 34 7.32 0.71 -20.49
CA ARG A 34 8.20 1.15 -21.58
C ARG A 34 9.11 0.07 -22.13
N LYS A 35 9.38 -0.96 -21.34
CA LYS A 35 10.23 -2.09 -21.75
C LYS A 35 10.01 -3.30 -20.86
N LEU A 36 10.25 -4.48 -21.42
CA LEU A 36 10.31 -5.74 -20.69
C LEU A 36 11.58 -5.79 -19.84
N HIS A 37 11.45 -6.32 -18.63
CA HIS A 37 12.55 -6.56 -17.71
C HIS A 37 12.71 -8.07 -17.51
N PHE A 38 13.77 -8.63 -18.05
CA PHE A 38 14.10 -10.03 -17.84
C PHE A 38 14.85 -10.22 -16.51
N LYS A 39 14.50 -11.25 -15.77
CA LYS A 39 15.22 -11.67 -14.57
C LYS A 39 16.53 -12.36 -14.99
N LYS A 40 17.59 -12.15 -14.21
CA LYS A 40 18.84 -12.85 -14.41
C LYS A 40 18.73 -14.30 -13.92
N ARG A 41 19.56 -15.20 -14.47
CA ARG A 41 19.70 -16.56 -13.95
C ARG A 41 20.05 -16.52 -12.47
N GLY A 42 19.33 -17.26 -11.62
CA GLY A 42 19.47 -17.23 -10.15
C GLY A 42 18.60 -16.19 -9.44
N ASP A 43 18.00 -15.22 -10.14
CA ASP A 43 17.04 -14.28 -9.59
C ASP A 43 15.59 -14.81 -9.70
N LEU A 44 15.33 -16.01 -9.18
CA LEU A 44 13.99 -16.58 -9.17
C LEU A 44 13.37 -16.40 -7.77
N PRO A 45 12.65 -15.28 -7.53
CA PRO A 45 12.05 -15.01 -6.22
C PRO A 45 10.80 -15.84 -5.96
N GLU A 46 10.20 -16.41 -7.03
CA GLU A 46 8.90 -17.07 -6.94
C GLU A 46 8.74 -18.18 -7.97
N ILE A 47 8.22 -19.33 -7.51
CA ILE A 47 7.70 -20.41 -8.35
C ILE A 47 6.19 -20.45 -8.09
N ARG A 48 5.37 -20.26 -9.14
CA ARG A 48 3.91 -20.24 -9.03
C ARG A 48 3.29 -21.32 -9.91
N ALA A 49 2.38 -22.10 -9.33
CA ALA A 49 1.45 -22.95 -10.06
C ALA A 49 0.11 -22.22 -10.21
N LYS A 50 -0.65 -22.51 -11.26
CA LYS A 50 -1.95 -21.90 -11.52
C LYS A 50 -3.13 -22.65 -10.92
N GLN A 51 -2.90 -23.87 -10.49
CA GLN A 51 -3.92 -24.76 -9.94
C GLN A 51 -3.40 -25.36 -8.65
N SER A 52 -4.31 -25.58 -7.69
CA SER A 52 -3.98 -26.22 -6.41
C SER A 52 -3.71 -27.73 -6.52
N THR A 53 -4.11 -28.34 -7.64
CA THR A 53 -4.02 -29.78 -7.88
C THR A 53 -2.87 -30.19 -8.80
N ARG A 54 -2.12 -29.23 -9.38
CA ARG A 54 -1.01 -29.48 -10.31
C ARG A 54 0.17 -28.58 -10.07
N GLY A 55 1.37 -29.14 -10.15
CA GLY A 55 2.63 -28.42 -10.00
C GLY A 55 2.99 -28.17 -8.53
N LEU A 56 2.29 -27.30 -7.84
CA LEU A 56 2.33 -27.12 -6.39
C LEU A 56 0.98 -27.56 -5.84
N VAL A 57 0.91 -28.81 -5.40
CA VAL A 57 -0.34 -29.39 -4.90
C VAL A 57 -0.52 -29.05 -3.43
N ILE A 58 -1.66 -28.47 -3.09
CA ILE A 58 -2.04 -28.17 -1.71
C ILE A 58 -2.80 -29.39 -1.18
N ASP A 59 -2.35 -29.90 -0.04
CA ASP A 59 -2.88 -31.14 0.53
C ASP A 59 -2.79 -31.09 2.07
N SER A 60 -3.37 -32.07 2.72
CA SER A 60 -3.38 -32.22 4.17
C SER A 60 -2.48 -33.37 4.63
N SER A 61 -2.00 -33.29 5.86
CA SER A 61 -1.31 -34.39 6.59
C SER A 61 -1.73 -34.38 8.05
N GLN A 62 -1.32 -35.41 8.80
CA GLN A 62 -1.54 -35.45 10.26
C GLN A 62 -0.95 -34.22 10.99
N SER A 63 0.09 -33.58 10.43
CA SER A 63 0.74 -32.40 11.01
C SER A 63 0.18 -31.07 10.52
N GLY A 64 -0.89 -31.06 9.71
CA GLY A 64 -1.52 -29.88 9.13
C GLY A 64 -1.31 -29.75 7.63
N LEU A 65 -1.34 -28.54 7.13
CA LEU A 65 -1.27 -28.23 5.71
C LEU A 65 0.12 -28.49 5.13
N ILE A 66 0.15 -29.14 3.97
CA ILE A 66 1.38 -29.43 3.21
C ILE A 66 1.26 -28.91 1.77
N VAL A 67 2.41 -28.63 1.15
CA VAL A 67 2.51 -28.38 -0.29
C VAL A 67 3.45 -29.39 -0.93
N LYS A 68 2.97 -30.11 -1.92
CA LYS A 68 3.75 -31.10 -2.69
C LYS A 68 4.31 -30.45 -3.96
N TYR A 69 5.60 -30.64 -4.21
CA TYR A 69 6.29 -30.25 -5.44
C TYR A 69 7.03 -31.47 -6.02
N GLY A 70 6.45 -32.09 -7.01
CA GLY A 70 6.94 -33.39 -7.50
C GLY A 70 6.95 -34.43 -6.37
N LYS A 71 8.13 -35.00 -6.10
CA LYS A 71 8.33 -35.96 -5.00
C LYS A 71 8.60 -35.31 -3.64
N VAL A 72 8.72 -33.97 -3.57
CA VAL A 72 9.06 -33.24 -2.35
C VAL A 72 7.79 -32.79 -1.63
N THR A 73 7.64 -33.16 -0.36
CA THR A 73 6.57 -32.71 0.52
C THR A 73 7.09 -31.60 1.44
N ILE A 74 6.45 -30.43 1.43
CA ILE A 74 6.85 -29.26 2.18
C ILE A 74 5.78 -28.99 3.25
N PRO A 75 6.05 -29.23 4.54
CA PRO A 75 5.11 -28.90 5.60
C PRO A 75 5.03 -27.39 5.80
N CYS A 76 3.83 -26.85 5.90
CA CYS A 76 3.59 -25.46 6.22
C CYS A 76 3.84 -25.23 7.72
N LYS A 77 4.70 -24.25 8.05
CA LYS A 77 5.02 -23.90 9.45
C LYS A 77 4.67 -22.45 9.71
N TYR A 78 4.02 -22.20 10.82
CA TYR A 78 3.69 -20.86 11.31
C TYR A 78 3.91 -20.78 12.82
N LYS A 79 3.86 -19.57 13.35
CA LYS A 79 4.07 -19.37 14.79
C LYS A 79 2.82 -19.84 15.55
N ALA A 80 2.98 -20.64 16.59
CA ALA A 80 1.89 -21.12 17.44
C ALA A 80 1.00 -20.00 18.06
N LYS A 81 1.53 -18.77 18.16
CA LYS A 81 0.79 -17.60 18.66
C LYS A 81 -0.04 -16.87 17.60
N ASP A 82 0.02 -17.29 16.34
CA ASP A 82 -0.71 -16.65 15.23
C ASP A 82 -2.06 -17.32 15.02
N LEU A 83 -3.03 -16.96 15.85
CA LEU A 83 -4.38 -17.53 15.83
C LEU A 83 -5.07 -17.33 14.48
N TRP A 84 -4.78 -16.25 13.77
CA TRP A 84 -5.37 -15.99 12.46
C TRP A 84 -4.90 -17.01 11.41
N LEU A 85 -3.61 -17.35 11.38
CA LEU A 85 -3.11 -18.40 10.47
C LEU A 85 -3.68 -19.78 10.82
N TRP A 86 -3.95 -20.04 12.10
CA TRP A 86 -4.65 -21.26 12.52
C TRP A 86 -6.07 -21.33 11.97
N ASP A 87 -6.83 -20.24 12.05
CA ASP A 87 -8.19 -20.18 11.52
C ASP A 87 -8.19 -20.32 9.98
N GLU A 88 -7.26 -19.65 9.29
CA GLU A 88 -7.07 -19.76 7.84
C GLU A 88 -6.72 -21.18 7.39
N GLU A 89 -5.83 -21.86 8.13
CA GLU A 89 -5.47 -23.24 7.85
C GLU A 89 -6.67 -24.18 8.03
N LYS A 90 -7.39 -24.04 9.14
CA LYS A 90 -8.60 -24.85 9.41
C LYS A 90 -9.62 -24.71 8.28
N ALA A 91 -9.82 -23.51 7.76
CA ALA A 91 -10.74 -23.28 6.66
C ALA A 91 -10.31 -23.97 5.35
N ILE A 92 -8.99 -24.04 5.09
CA ILE A 92 -8.47 -24.78 3.93
C ILE A 92 -8.61 -26.29 4.17
N LEU A 93 -8.27 -26.76 5.37
CA LEU A 93 -8.36 -28.19 5.73
C LEU A 93 -9.81 -28.69 5.69
N ALA A 94 -10.78 -27.89 6.12
CA ALA A 94 -12.20 -28.21 6.01
C ALA A 94 -12.62 -28.47 4.55
N TYR A 95 -12.22 -27.58 3.64
CA TYR A 95 -12.47 -27.77 2.19
C TYR A 95 -11.83 -29.05 1.65
N LEU A 96 -10.60 -29.37 2.08
CA LEU A 96 -9.86 -30.54 1.57
C LEU A 96 -10.44 -31.85 2.13
N ALA A 97 -11.03 -31.83 3.34
CA ALA A 97 -11.58 -33.00 4.01
C ALA A 97 -12.99 -33.38 3.52
N GLU A 98 -13.76 -32.43 3.00
CA GLU A 98 -15.17 -32.61 2.64
C GLU A 98 -15.36 -32.57 1.12
N PRO A 99 -15.53 -33.73 0.44
CA PRO A 99 -15.72 -33.77 -1.02
C PRO A 99 -16.95 -32.98 -1.50
N GLU A 100 -17.99 -32.88 -0.68
CA GLU A 100 -19.22 -32.13 -0.99
C GLU A 100 -18.96 -30.63 -1.17
N LEU A 101 -17.98 -30.07 -0.47
CA LEU A 101 -17.55 -28.68 -0.64
C LEU A 101 -16.78 -28.42 -1.94
N GLN A 102 -16.40 -29.45 -2.65
CA GLN A 102 -15.67 -29.35 -3.92
C GLN A 102 -16.61 -29.26 -5.13
N ASP A 103 -17.92 -29.44 -4.91
CA ASP A 103 -18.91 -29.22 -5.96
C ASP A 103 -19.01 -27.76 -6.39
N ALA A 104 -19.36 -27.54 -7.67
CA ALA A 104 -19.46 -26.21 -8.24
C ALA A 104 -20.48 -25.30 -7.54
N HIS A 105 -21.58 -25.87 -7.06
CA HIS A 105 -22.61 -25.15 -6.31
C HIS A 105 -22.09 -24.69 -4.94
N ALA A 106 -21.41 -25.54 -4.20
CA ALA A 106 -20.81 -25.21 -2.93
C ALA A 106 -19.73 -24.11 -3.08
N VAL A 107 -18.92 -24.18 -4.15
CA VAL A 107 -17.93 -23.16 -4.47
C VAL A 107 -18.58 -21.79 -4.77
N ASP A 108 -19.69 -21.77 -5.51
CA ASP A 108 -20.46 -20.55 -5.75
C ASP A 108 -21.04 -19.98 -4.45
N GLN A 109 -21.55 -20.84 -3.55
CA GLN A 109 -22.01 -20.41 -2.22
C GLN A 109 -20.88 -19.86 -1.33
N MET A 110 -19.67 -20.41 -1.39
CA MET A 110 -18.49 -19.86 -0.69
C MET A 110 -18.12 -18.47 -1.22
N SER A 111 -18.09 -18.29 -2.54
CA SER A 111 -17.78 -17.00 -3.15
C SER A 111 -18.81 -15.92 -2.83
N LYS A 112 -20.09 -16.31 -2.70
CA LYS A 112 -21.20 -15.43 -2.23
C LYS A 112 -21.19 -15.21 -0.71
N GLY A 113 -20.33 -15.92 0.04
CA GLY A 113 -20.23 -15.82 1.50
C GLY A 113 -21.42 -16.43 2.25
N ILE A 114 -22.14 -17.34 1.63
CA ILE A 114 -23.22 -18.15 2.24
C ILE A 114 -22.57 -19.25 3.09
N ILE A 115 -21.62 -20.01 2.52
CA ILE A 115 -20.75 -20.91 3.28
C ILE A 115 -19.59 -20.07 3.83
N THR A 116 -19.43 -20.08 5.14
CA THR A 116 -18.39 -19.34 5.87
C THR A 116 -17.40 -20.31 6.50
N ASP A 117 -16.26 -19.78 6.96
CA ASP A 117 -15.19 -20.52 7.65
C ASP A 117 -14.57 -21.68 6.84
N THR A 118 -14.73 -21.62 5.50
CA THR A 118 -14.18 -22.58 4.55
C THR A 118 -13.53 -21.84 3.39
N TYR A 119 -12.35 -22.33 2.95
CA TYR A 119 -11.61 -21.76 1.84
C TYR A 119 -11.27 -22.79 0.78
N ARG A 120 -11.66 -22.50 -0.45
CA ARG A 120 -11.17 -23.22 -1.64
C ARG A 120 -9.75 -22.75 -1.98
N PRO A 121 -8.72 -23.60 -1.93
CA PRO A 121 -7.40 -23.25 -2.41
C PRO A 121 -7.37 -23.19 -3.94
N CYS A 122 -7.04 -22.04 -4.51
CA CYS A 122 -6.99 -21.84 -5.96
C CYS A 122 -5.61 -22.23 -6.53
N PHE A 123 -4.54 -21.72 -5.92
CA PHE A 123 -3.17 -22.05 -6.30
C PHE A 123 -2.17 -21.66 -5.22
N ALA A 124 -0.96 -22.22 -5.32
CA ALA A 124 0.15 -21.88 -4.43
C ALA A 124 1.34 -21.26 -5.17
N SER A 125 2.12 -20.48 -4.44
CA SER A 125 3.44 -20.00 -4.86
C SER A 125 4.47 -20.26 -3.78
N LEU A 126 5.67 -20.72 -4.18
CA LEU A 126 6.84 -20.75 -3.32
C LEU A 126 7.64 -19.47 -3.52
N VAL A 127 7.72 -18.65 -2.50
CA VAL A 127 8.37 -17.33 -2.54
C VAL A 127 9.63 -17.33 -1.71
N CYS A 128 10.78 -17.07 -2.34
CA CYS A 128 12.06 -17.00 -1.68
C CYS A 128 12.38 -15.55 -1.26
N LYS A 129 12.62 -15.34 0.03
CA LYS A 129 13.01 -14.03 0.59
C LYS A 129 14.34 -14.14 1.32
N LYS A 130 15.24 -13.20 1.08
CA LYS A 130 16.49 -13.08 1.82
C LYS A 130 16.27 -12.18 3.04
N ILE A 131 16.30 -12.78 4.24
CA ILE A 131 16.09 -12.07 5.51
C ILE A 131 17.37 -12.18 6.34
N ARG A 132 17.96 -11.06 6.71
CA ARG A 132 19.24 -11.00 7.46
C ARG A 132 20.33 -11.88 6.83
N GLY A 133 20.42 -11.86 5.49
CA GLY A 133 21.40 -12.64 4.75
C GLY A 133 21.04 -14.13 4.53
N ARG A 134 20.02 -14.67 5.20
CA ARG A 134 19.57 -16.06 5.06
C ARG A 134 18.38 -16.16 4.11
N LEU A 135 18.41 -17.16 3.24
CA LEU A 135 17.28 -17.48 2.38
C LEU A 135 16.16 -18.12 3.20
N ARG A 136 14.94 -17.64 3.03
CA ARG A 136 13.73 -18.20 3.62
C ARG A 136 12.71 -18.45 2.51
N VAL A 137 12.07 -19.59 2.56
CA VAL A 137 10.99 -19.97 1.64
C VAL A 137 9.67 -19.79 2.35
N TYR A 138 8.72 -19.16 1.66
CA TYR A 138 7.35 -18.96 2.12
C TYR A 138 6.40 -19.59 1.09
N VAL A 139 5.37 -20.21 1.58
CA VAL A 139 4.23 -20.63 0.78
C VAL A 139 3.21 -19.49 0.82
N HIS A 140 2.81 -19.01 -0.35
CA HIS A 140 1.65 -18.15 -0.51
C HIS A 140 0.54 -18.96 -1.15
N ILE A 141 -0.56 -19.12 -0.45
CA ILE A 141 -1.75 -19.82 -0.95
C ILE A 141 -2.80 -18.76 -1.27
N THR A 142 -3.31 -18.77 -2.49
CA THR A 142 -4.46 -17.96 -2.89
C THR A 142 -5.70 -18.79 -2.67
N VAL A 143 -6.64 -18.23 -1.92
CA VAL A 143 -7.89 -18.89 -1.55
C VAL A 143 -9.10 -18.09 -2.04
N GLU A 144 -10.19 -18.76 -2.28
CA GLU A 144 -11.52 -18.23 -2.54
C GLU A 144 -12.43 -18.55 -1.37
N GLY A 145 -13.26 -17.58 -0.95
CA GLY A 145 -14.16 -17.69 0.18
C GLY A 145 -14.28 -16.37 0.95
N LYS A 146 -15.20 -16.31 1.90
CA LYS A 146 -15.39 -15.14 2.76
C LYS A 146 -14.25 -14.99 3.74
N ALA A 147 -13.59 -13.83 3.72
CA ALA A 147 -12.45 -13.58 4.60
C ALA A 147 -12.77 -13.76 6.09
N ILE A 148 -11.99 -14.60 6.77
CA ILE A 148 -12.13 -14.85 8.20
C ILE A 148 -11.73 -13.60 8.99
N SER A 149 -12.59 -13.20 9.93
CA SER A 149 -12.32 -12.06 10.80
C SER A 149 -11.25 -12.40 11.83
N LYS A 150 -10.25 -11.52 11.97
CA LYS A 150 -9.20 -11.69 12.97
C LYS A 150 -9.77 -11.60 14.38
N ARG A 151 -9.43 -12.59 15.22
CA ARG A 151 -9.84 -12.67 16.60
C ARG A 151 -8.69 -12.37 17.57
N ARG A 152 -9.04 -11.94 18.78
CA ARG A 152 -8.14 -11.89 19.94
C ARG A 152 -8.09 -13.26 20.61
N LYS A 153 -7.24 -13.41 21.63
CA LYS A 153 -7.12 -14.67 22.40
C LYS A 153 -8.42 -15.06 23.13
N ASP A 154 -9.24 -14.07 23.48
CA ASP A 154 -10.55 -14.22 24.11
C ASP A 154 -11.69 -14.47 23.11
N SER A 155 -11.36 -14.81 21.86
CA SER A 155 -12.28 -15.01 20.73
C SER A 155 -13.08 -13.78 20.31
N THR A 156 -12.87 -12.61 20.91
CA THR A 156 -13.52 -11.37 20.49
C THR A 156 -12.92 -10.88 19.16
N PRO A 157 -13.68 -10.16 18.31
CA PRO A 157 -13.16 -9.56 17.08
C PRO A 157 -12.00 -8.62 17.38
N ARG A 158 -10.92 -8.74 16.63
CA ARG A 158 -9.76 -7.84 16.77
C ARG A 158 -10.06 -6.43 16.32
N HIS A 159 -10.94 -6.27 15.33
CA HIS A 159 -11.33 -4.99 14.76
C HIS A 159 -12.86 -4.87 14.80
N TYR A 160 -13.32 -3.73 15.26
CA TYR A 160 -14.73 -3.34 15.18
C TYR A 160 -14.93 -2.47 13.94
N TYR A 161 -16.09 -2.58 13.32
CA TYR A 161 -16.43 -1.84 12.12
C TYR A 161 -17.53 -0.83 12.44
N GLY A 162 -17.24 0.45 12.20
CA GLY A 162 -18.18 1.54 12.36
C GLY A 162 -19.20 1.61 11.21
N LYS A 163 -20.16 2.52 11.37
CA LYS A 163 -21.17 2.86 10.35
C LYS A 163 -21.19 4.35 10.07
N GLY A 164 -21.56 4.69 8.84
CA GLY A 164 -21.67 6.07 8.36
C GLY A 164 -20.51 6.50 7.47
N ASN A 165 -20.61 7.74 6.99
CA ASN A 165 -19.65 8.30 6.06
C ASN A 165 -18.33 8.67 6.72
N ILE A 166 -17.24 8.46 5.99
CA ILE A 166 -15.91 8.98 6.33
C ILE A 166 -15.39 9.74 5.10
N GLY A 167 -15.29 11.05 5.21
CA GLY A 167 -14.63 11.87 4.19
C GLY A 167 -13.12 11.87 4.40
N CYS A 168 -12.34 11.56 3.36
CA CYS A 168 -10.87 11.45 3.43
C CYS A 168 -10.19 12.28 2.35
N ASP A 169 -9.44 13.29 2.75
CA ASP A 169 -8.51 14.01 1.86
C ASP A 169 -7.10 13.41 2.00
N ILE A 170 -6.63 12.78 0.90
CA ILE A 170 -5.36 12.05 0.88
C ILE A 170 -4.33 12.85 0.08
N GLY A 171 -3.44 13.51 0.80
CA GLY A 171 -2.30 14.22 0.24
C GLY A 171 -1.12 13.30 -0.12
N THR A 172 0.02 13.91 -0.44
CA THR A 172 1.27 13.16 -0.72
C THR A 172 1.99 12.67 0.54
N GLN A 173 1.70 13.26 1.69
CA GLN A 173 2.37 12.99 2.97
C GLN A 173 1.42 12.82 4.14
N THR A 174 0.22 13.35 4.04
CA THR A 174 -0.79 13.42 5.11
C THR A 174 -2.12 12.87 4.62
N ILE A 175 -2.95 12.48 5.57
CA ILE A 175 -4.37 12.22 5.41
C ILE A 175 -5.14 13.05 6.42
N ALA A 176 -6.16 13.74 5.97
CA ALA A 176 -7.19 14.32 6.81
C ALA A 176 -8.47 13.48 6.68
N TYR A 177 -9.17 13.27 7.78
CA TYR A 177 -10.42 12.51 7.77
C TYR A 177 -11.45 13.11 8.71
N THR A 178 -12.71 12.94 8.34
CA THR A 178 -13.89 13.38 9.13
C THR A 178 -14.93 12.26 9.12
N SER A 179 -15.37 11.89 10.32
CA SER A 179 -16.45 10.92 10.56
C SER A 179 -17.48 11.51 11.54
N ASN A 180 -18.55 10.76 11.83
CA ASN A 180 -19.52 11.16 12.86
C ASN A 180 -18.88 11.35 14.25
N THR A 181 -17.91 10.50 14.59
CA THR A 181 -17.31 10.43 15.93
C THR A 181 -15.99 11.17 16.05
N GLU A 182 -15.17 11.14 15.02
CA GLU A 182 -13.78 11.61 15.07
C GLU A 182 -13.41 12.41 13.85
N VAL A 183 -12.53 13.40 14.03
CA VAL A 183 -11.81 14.10 12.98
C VAL A 183 -10.30 13.93 13.21
N GLY A 184 -9.51 13.86 12.14
CA GLY A 184 -8.08 13.69 12.30
C GLY A 184 -7.26 14.23 11.15
N LEU A 185 -6.00 14.55 11.46
CA LEU A 185 -4.97 14.94 10.51
C LEU A 185 -3.67 14.23 10.89
N GLU A 186 -3.22 13.32 10.03
CA GLU A 186 -2.10 12.44 10.33
C GLU A 186 -1.08 12.38 9.20
N ASN A 187 0.17 12.07 9.55
CA ASN A 187 1.16 11.68 8.54
C ASN A 187 0.85 10.27 8.03
N LEU A 188 0.86 10.10 6.71
CA LEU A 188 0.70 8.80 6.08
C LEU A 188 1.82 7.83 6.49
N ALA A 189 1.48 6.57 6.70
CA ALA A 189 2.40 5.47 7.04
C ALA A 189 3.23 5.72 8.32
N GLU A 190 2.64 6.41 9.33
CA GLU A 190 3.26 6.64 10.64
C GLU A 190 2.41 6.18 11.83
N ARG A 191 1.27 5.53 11.62
CA ARG A 191 0.57 4.85 12.70
C ARG A 191 1.39 3.65 13.17
N GLY A 192 1.68 3.60 14.49
CA GLY A 192 2.53 2.58 15.09
C GLY A 192 4.02 2.86 14.91
N ASN A 193 4.67 2.31 13.89
CA ASN A 193 6.11 2.42 13.71
C ASN A 193 6.50 3.52 12.73
N SER A 194 7.22 4.53 13.20
CA SER A 194 7.76 5.57 12.33
C SER A 194 8.85 5.03 11.39
N ILE A 195 8.76 5.41 10.12
CA ILE A 195 9.79 5.11 9.12
C ILE A 195 10.96 6.10 9.14
N GLN A 196 10.85 7.22 9.86
CA GLN A 196 11.86 8.30 9.84
C GLN A 196 13.23 7.83 10.32
N HIS A 197 13.26 7.02 11.37
CA HIS A 197 14.52 6.45 11.88
C HIS A 197 15.20 5.55 10.84
N VAL A 198 14.42 4.72 10.14
CA VAL A 198 14.92 3.84 9.08
C VAL A 198 15.45 4.64 7.90
N GLU A 199 14.76 5.71 7.50
CA GLU A 199 15.20 6.62 6.43
C GLU A 199 16.54 7.29 6.74
N ARG A 200 16.74 7.72 7.99
CA ARG A 200 18.02 8.30 8.43
C ARG A 200 19.14 7.29 8.32
N GLN A 201 18.92 6.06 8.79
CA GLN A 201 19.93 4.98 8.68
C GLN A 201 20.20 4.63 7.22
N GLU A 202 19.18 4.54 6.36
CA GLU A 202 19.34 4.31 4.92
C GLU A 202 20.24 5.37 4.29
N ALA A 203 20.00 6.64 4.58
CA ALA A 203 20.81 7.75 4.05
C ALA A 203 22.27 7.67 4.48
N LEU A 204 22.55 7.31 5.74
CA LEU A 204 23.92 7.14 6.26
C LEU A 204 24.66 5.98 5.57
N ILE A 205 23.97 4.85 5.38
CA ILE A 205 24.55 3.68 4.70
C ILE A 205 24.82 3.98 3.22
N LEU A 206 23.90 4.66 2.52
CA LEU A 206 24.12 5.04 1.13
C LEU A 206 25.34 5.96 0.97
N ARG A 207 25.56 6.91 1.88
CA ARG A 207 26.78 7.74 1.91
C ARG A 207 28.04 6.91 2.16
N ALA A 208 27.98 5.95 3.07
CA ALA A 208 29.09 5.06 3.35
C ALA A 208 29.43 4.13 2.16
N MET A 209 28.39 3.60 1.49
CA MET A 209 28.55 2.83 0.25
C MET A 209 29.19 3.66 -0.85
N GLU A 210 28.75 4.91 -1.04
CA GLU A 210 29.30 5.80 -2.06
C GLU A 210 30.78 6.11 -1.80
N ARG A 211 31.15 6.42 -0.55
CA ARG A 211 32.58 6.61 -0.18
C ARG A 211 33.40 5.36 -0.48
N SER A 212 32.92 4.17 -0.11
CA SER A 212 33.63 2.91 -0.36
C SER A 212 33.73 2.60 -1.85
N ARG A 213 32.68 2.89 -2.63
CA ARG A 213 32.70 2.70 -4.09
C ARG A 213 33.70 3.63 -4.77
N ARG A 214 33.74 4.89 -4.35
CA ARG A 214 34.67 5.90 -4.88
C ARG A 214 36.11 5.54 -4.58
N ALA A 215 36.43 5.13 -3.36
CA ALA A 215 37.76 4.71 -2.98
C ALA A 215 38.32 3.52 -3.81
N MET A 216 37.41 2.58 -4.17
CA MET A 216 37.81 1.41 -4.98
C MET A 216 37.86 1.69 -6.49
N ASN A 217 37.32 2.81 -6.96
CA ASN A 217 37.17 3.10 -8.39
C ASN A 217 37.43 4.60 -8.66
N PRO A 218 38.58 5.19 -8.28
CA PRO A 218 38.82 6.63 -8.43
C PRO A 218 38.71 7.08 -9.89
N ASN A 219 39.19 6.28 -10.83
CA ASN A 219 39.22 6.60 -12.26
C ASN A 219 37.83 6.69 -12.91
N HIS A 220 36.76 6.23 -12.23
CA HIS A 220 35.40 6.30 -12.72
C HIS A 220 34.69 7.61 -12.38
N TYR A 221 35.35 8.52 -11.69
CA TYR A 221 34.79 9.81 -11.26
C TYR A 221 35.49 10.98 -11.93
N ASN A 222 34.73 12.04 -12.19
CA ASN A 222 35.23 13.34 -12.58
C ASN A 222 35.78 14.10 -11.35
N GLU A 223 36.57 15.17 -11.54
CA GLU A 223 37.08 16.02 -10.47
C GLU A 223 35.98 16.58 -9.56
N ASN A 224 34.80 16.93 -10.14
CA ASN A 224 33.64 17.39 -9.40
C ASN A 224 32.91 16.25 -8.63
N GLY A 225 33.47 15.04 -8.61
CA GLY A 225 32.92 13.88 -7.89
C GLY A 225 31.71 13.20 -8.55
N THR A 226 31.31 13.60 -9.76
CA THR A 226 30.28 12.89 -10.52
C THR A 226 30.86 11.68 -11.24
N VAL A 227 30.01 10.67 -11.48
CA VAL A 227 30.42 9.47 -12.23
C VAL A 227 30.59 9.82 -13.71
N LYS A 228 31.72 9.47 -14.33
CA LYS A 228 31.97 9.61 -15.76
C LYS A 228 30.88 8.91 -16.59
N LYS A 229 30.55 9.38 -17.77
CA LYS A 229 29.62 8.73 -18.68
C LYS A 229 30.20 7.43 -19.26
N GLY A 230 29.34 6.54 -19.78
CA GLY A 230 29.69 5.27 -20.44
C GLY A 230 29.63 4.05 -19.53
N HIS A 231 29.82 2.86 -20.13
CA HIS A 231 29.83 1.59 -19.42
C HIS A 231 31.05 1.49 -18.49
N LYS A 232 30.87 0.90 -17.29
CA LYS A 232 31.94 0.74 -16.29
C LYS A 232 31.87 -0.61 -15.61
N GLN A 233 33.02 -1.18 -15.42
CA GLN A 233 33.18 -2.36 -14.58
C GLN A 233 33.54 -1.88 -13.16
N TRP A 234 32.67 -2.16 -12.19
CA TRP A 234 32.82 -1.68 -10.81
C TRP A 234 33.49 -2.72 -9.93
N ASN A 235 34.52 -2.31 -9.23
CA ASN A 235 35.14 -3.12 -8.18
C ASN A 235 34.52 -2.75 -6.82
N PHE A 236 34.12 -3.77 -6.07
CA PHE A 236 33.46 -3.58 -4.78
C PHE A 236 34.25 -4.24 -3.64
N SER A 237 34.61 -3.45 -2.64
CA SER A 237 35.26 -3.96 -1.43
C SER A 237 34.33 -4.87 -0.60
N LYS A 238 34.88 -5.73 0.24
CA LYS A 238 34.12 -6.52 1.24
C LYS A 238 33.25 -5.62 2.13
N ARG A 239 33.74 -4.41 2.49
CA ARG A 239 32.96 -3.41 3.23
C ARG A 239 31.74 -2.93 2.46
N TYR A 240 31.90 -2.61 1.17
CA TYR A 240 30.76 -2.23 0.32
C TYR A 240 29.69 -3.32 0.26
N GLN A 241 30.12 -4.58 0.12
CA GLN A 241 29.18 -5.72 0.04
C GLN A 241 28.40 -5.89 1.35
N LYS A 242 29.05 -5.76 2.53
CA LYS A 242 28.39 -5.77 3.84
C LYS A 242 27.38 -4.61 3.98
N LEU A 243 27.77 -3.40 3.59
CA LEU A 243 26.89 -2.22 3.61
C LEU A 243 25.68 -2.41 2.67
N ARG A 244 25.89 -3.00 1.49
CA ARG A 244 24.82 -3.32 0.55
C ARG A 244 23.80 -4.30 1.15
N GLN A 245 24.26 -5.35 1.82
CA GLN A 245 23.37 -6.28 2.53
C GLN A 245 22.56 -5.58 3.63
N ARG A 246 23.21 -4.72 4.41
CA ARG A 246 22.55 -3.93 5.46
C ARG A 246 21.52 -2.95 4.87
N HIS A 247 21.83 -2.30 3.75
CA HIS A 247 20.89 -1.44 3.02
C HIS A 247 19.67 -2.21 2.53
N GLN A 248 19.86 -3.41 1.95
CA GLN A 248 18.76 -4.27 1.52
C GLN A 248 17.83 -4.64 2.69
N GLU A 249 18.41 -4.97 3.85
CA GLU A 249 17.63 -5.28 5.05
C GLU A 249 16.84 -4.06 5.56
N LEU A 250 17.43 -2.87 5.57
CA LEU A 250 16.69 -1.63 5.92
C LEU A 250 15.56 -1.32 4.96
N CYS A 251 15.76 -1.50 3.66
CA CYS A 251 14.71 -1.34 2.66
C CYS A 251 13.55 -2.32 2.90
N ARG A 252 13.86 -3.57 3.28
CA ARG A 252 12.84 -4.57 3.64
C ARG A 252 12.06 -4.13 4.87
N ILE A 253 12.74 -3.75 5.96
CA ILE A 253 12.13 -3.27 7.20
C ILE A 253 11.24 -2.03 6.93
N ALA A 254 11.75 -1.06 6.17
CA ALA A 254 10.99 0.13 5.81
C ALA A 254 9.71 -0.21 5.02
N THR A 255 9.77 -1.21 4.15
CA THR A 255 8.60 -1.66 3.38
C THR A 255 7.57 -2.33 4.26
N GLU A 256 7.99 -3.19 5.18
CA GLU A 256 7.11 -3.87 6.13
C GLU A 256 6.46 -2.89 7.11
N ASN A 257 7.26 -1.99 7.70
CA ASN A 257 6.75 -0.97 8.62
C ASN A 257 5.70 -0.07 7.96
N ARG A 258 5.94 0.38 6.72
CA ARG A 258 4.95 1.15 5.94
C ARG A 258 3.66 0.38 5.72
N ALA A 259 3.79 -0.89 5.31
CA ALA A 259 2.63 -1.72 5.06
C ALA A 259 1.80 -1.96 6.33
N LEU A 260 2.46 -2.16 7.47
CA LEU A 260 1.80 -2.32 8.77
C LEU A 260 1.11 -1.01 9.20
N ALA A 261 1.81 0.12 9.15
CA ALA A 261 1.28 1.42 9.53
C ALA A 261 0.06 1.81 8.68
N ILE A 262 0.09 1.54 7.38
CA ILE A 262 -1.04 1.80 6.48
C ILE A 262 -2.22 0.87 6.80
N ARG A 263 -1.98 -0.42 7.05
CA ARG A 263 -3.06 -1.33 7.44
C ARG A 263 -3.71 -0.91 8.75
N GLU A 264 -2.93 -0.47 9.72
CA GLU A 264 -3.42 0.03 11.00
C GLU A 264 -4.26 1.30 10.81
N GLN A 265 -3.81 2.23 9.97
CA GLN A 265 -4.56 3.43 9.60
C GLN A 265 -5.89 3.10 8.90
N VAL A 266 -5.89 2.16 7.97
CA VAL A 266 -7.11 1.71 7.26
C VAL A 266 -8.08 1.00 8.21
N ASN A 267 -7.59 0.15 9.12
CA ASN A 267 -8.42 -0.49 10.15
C ASN A 267 -9.06 0.55 11.09
N HIS A 268 -8.29 1.57 11.49
CA HIS A 268 -8.83 2.68 12.27
C HIS A 268 -9.94 3.41 11.52
N LEU A 269 -9.71 3.80 10.26
CA LEU A 269 -10.75 4.44 9.44
C LEU A 269 -12.00 3.56 9.33
N ARG A 270 -11.82 2.25 9.10
CA ARG A 270 -12.96 1.30 9.02
C ARG A 270 -13.73 1.19 10.35
N SER A 271 -13.08 1.44 11.48
CA SER A 271 -13.77 1.48 12.77
C SER A 271 -14.63 2.73 12.97
N LEU A 272 -14.41 3.78 12.18
CA LEU A 272 -15.16 5.04 12.24
C LEU A 272 -16.40 5.08 11.35
N GLY A 273 -16.48 4.21 10.32
CA GLY A 273 -17.59 4.17 9.39
C GLY A 273 -17.50 3.04 8.37
N ASP A 274 -18.52 2.91 7.53
CA ASP A 274 -18.63 1.89 6.46
C ASP A 274 -18.63 2.46 5.05
N CYS A 275 -18.69 3.78 4.87
CA CYS A 275 -18.59 4.44 3.58
C CYS A 275 -17.36 5.34 3.52
N PHE A 276 -16.31 4.89 2.84
CA PHE A 276 -15.07 5.63 2.63
C PHE A 276 -15.18 6.51 1.39
N ILE A 277 -15.11 7.82 1.56
CA ILE A 277 -15.31 8.81 0.49
C ILE A 277 -14.02 9.60 0.30
N THR A 278 -13.50 9.60 -0.92
CA THR A 278 -12.23 10.27 -1.25
C THR A 278 -12.23 10.83 -2.68
N GLU A 279 -11.29 11.74 -2.95
CA GLU A 279 -11.00 12.14 -4.33
C GLU A 279 -10.26 11.04 -5.10
N PRO A 280 -10.39 10.98 -6.45
CA PRO A 280 -9.70 10.02 -7.28
C PRO A 280 -8.17 10.08 -7.09
N PRO A 281 -7.45 8.93 -7.16
CA PRO A 281 -6.01 8.88 -6.92
C PRO A 281 -5.22 9.71 -7.94
N ASN A 282 -4.45 10.67 -7.45
CA ASN A 282 -3.66 11.59 -8.26
C ASN A 282 -2.14 11.29 -8.27
N ALA A 283 -1.72 10.17 -7.67
CA ALA A 283 -0.31 9.84 -7.50
C ALA A 283 0.48 9.78 -8.82
N LYS A 284 -0.12 9.29 -9.91
CA LYS A 284 0.51 9.26 -11.24
C LYS A 284 0.77 10.67 -11.79
N LYS A 285 -0.19 11.59 -11.65
CA LYS A 285 -0.03 12.99 -12.09
C LYS A 285 1.04 13.71 -11.26
N LEU A 286 1.06 13.52 -9.95
CA LEU A 286 2.04 14.11 -9.03
C LEU A 286 3.47 13.58 -9.25
N GLN A 287 3.64 12.43 -9.88
CA GLN A 287 4.94 11.87 -10.22
C GLN A 287 5.47 12.35 -11.58
N LYS A 288 4.66 12.97 -12.43
CA LYS A 288 5.12 13.50 -13.72
C LYS A 288 6.11 14.66 -13.51
N ARG A 289 6.94 14.90 -14.51
CA ARG A 289 7.77 16.11 -14.57
C ARG A 289 6.85 17.33 -14.65
N ALA A 290 7.23 18.41 -13.97
CA ALA A 290 6.43 19.63 -13.98
C ALA A 290 6.38 20.29 -15.36
N ASN A 291 7.42 20.11 -16.17
CA ASN A 291 7.49 20.59 -17.54
C ASN A 291 8.29 19.60 -18.39
N PRO A 292 7.62 18.69 -19.13
CA PRO A 292 8.30 17.70 -19.97
C PRO A 292 9.02 18.34 -21.17
N GLU A 293 8.54 19.48 -21.68
CA GLU A 293 9.06 20.18 -22.88
C GLU A 293 10.31 21.00 -22.56
N ASN A 294 10.42 21.51 -21.34
CA ASN A 294 11.61 22.27 -20.92
C ASN A 294 12.23 21.65 -19.66
N PRO A 295 13.09 20.61 -19.84
CA PRO A 295 13.69 19.87 -18.72
C PRO A 295 14.79 20.63 -17.98
N VAL A 296 15.19 21.82 -18.44
CA VAL A 296 16.32 22.60 -17.91
C VAL A 296 15.81 23.83 -17.16
N ASP A 297 16.46 24.22 -16.06
CA ASP A 297 16.18 25.48 -15.35
C ASP A 297 16.88 26.68 -16.00
N LYS A 298 16.70 27.88 -15.42
CA LYS A 298 17.31 29.13 -15.89
C LYS A 298 18.85 29.08 -15.97
N ASN A 299 19.47 28.14 -15.20
CA ASN A 299 20.92 27.98 -15.10
C ASN A 299 21.42 26.76 -15.89
N GLY A 300 20.65 26.24 -16.85
CA GLY A 300 21.01 25.08 -17.65
C GLY A 300 21.02 23.74 -16.90
N ARG A 301 20.55 23.68 -15.62
CA ARG A 301 20.52 22.46 -14.84
C ARG A 301 19.24 21.68 -15.11
N MET A 302 19.37 20.36 -15.22
CA MET A 302 18.21 19.47 -15.36
C MET A 302 17.25 19.63 -14.18
N LYS A 303 16.02 20.06 -14.43
CA LYS A 303 14.95 20.10 -13.43
C LYS A 303 14.71 18.69 -12.85
N ARG A 304 14.40 18.61 -11.55
CA ARG A 304 14.13 17.33 -10.88
C ARG A 304 13.03 16.56 -11.61
N LYS A 305 13.30 15.28 -11.89
CA LYS A 305 12.39 14.40 -12.64
C LYS A 305 11.00 14.27 -12.02
N LYS A 306 10.90 14.38 -10.66
CA LYS A 306 9.66 14.17 -9.91
C LYS A 306 9.65 15.11 -8.71
N ARG A 307 8.61 15.94 -8.57
CA ARG A 307 8.48 16.86 -7.43
C ARG A 307 8.28 16.11 -6.11
N PHE A 308 7.41 15.12 -6.08
CA PHE A 308 6.97 14.43 -4.87
C PHE A 308 7.42 12.96 -4.80
N GLY A 309 8.35 12.54 -5.66
CA GLY A 309 8.73 11.13 -5.78
C GLY A 309 9.20 10.48 -4.47
N ARG A 310 9.95 11.21 -3.62
CA ARG A 310 10.39 10.70 -2.31
C ARG A 310 9.21 10.59 -1.34
N SER A 311 8.37 11.59 -1.25
CA SER A 311 7.18 11.59 -0.38
C SER A 311 6.24 10.46 -0.75
N ILE A 312 5.91 10.33 -2.05
CA ILE A 312 5.03 9.25 -2.54
C ILE A 312 5.65 7.87 -2.31
N LYS A 313 6.96 7.70 -2.54
CA LYS A 313 7.67 6.44 -2.23
C LYS A 313 7.56 6.08 -0.76
N ASN A 314 7.74 7.06 0.13
CA ASN A 314 7.85 6.83 1.56
C ASN A 314 6.50 6.75 2.26
N ARG A 315 5.50 7.46 1.77
CA ARG A 315 4.16 7.56 2.37
C ARG A 315 3.10 6.70 1.69
N CYS A 316 3.36 6.26 0.46
CA CYS A 316 2.54 5.32 -0.31
C CYS A 316 1.03 5.63 -0.31
N PRO A 317 0.58 6.87 -0.67
CA PRO A 317 -0.85 7.23 -0.65
C PRO A 317 -1.70 6.28 -1.51
N GLY A 318 -1.21 5.86 -2.69
CA GLY A 318 -1.93 4.91 -3.54
C GLY A 318 -2.06 3.50 -2.92
N TYR A 319 -1.13 3.08 -2.07
CA TYR A 319 -1.26 1.82 -1.34
C TYR A 319 -2.32 1.93 -0.23
N LEU A 320 -2.43 3.08 0.44
CA LEU A 320 -3.50 3.33 1.40
C LEU A 320 -4.87 3.24 0.73
N GLN A 321 -5.06 3.94 -0.41
CA GLN A 321 -6.32 3.89 -1.16
C GLN A 321 -6.69 2.46 -1.59
N ALA A 322 -5.73 1.72 -2.15
CA ALA A 322 -5.95 0.33 -2.55
C ALA A 322 -6.32 -0.57 -1.35
N LYS A 323 -5.69 -0.37 -0.19
CA LYS A 323 -6.00 -1.13 1.03
C LYS A 323 -7.32 -0.70 1.67
N ALA A 324 -7.67 0.59 1.62
CA ALA A 324 -8.97 1.07 2.05
C ALA A 324 -10.08 0.46 1.19
N LYS A 325 -9.97 0.55 -0.13
CA LYS A 325 -10.91 -0.09 -1.05
C LYS A 325 -11.09 -1.57 -0.74
N GLN A 326 -10.00 -2.31 -0.67
CA GLN A 326 -10.04 -3.75 -0.36
C GLN A 326 -10.72 -4.04 0.97
N LEU A 327 -10.38 -3.32 2.06
CA LEU A 327 -10.95 -3.60 3.38
C LEU A 327 -12.43 -3.23 3.46
N PHE A 328 -12.81 -2.04 2.97
CA PHE A 328 -14.21 -1.60 3.04
C PHE A 328 -15.11 -2.53 2.25
N GLU A 329 -14.78 -2.84 0.99
CA GLU A 329 -15.55 -3.75 0.14
C GLU A 329 -15.62 -5.17 0.73
N SER A 330 -14.51 -5.74 1.23
CA SER A 330 -14.48 -7.08 1.81
C SER A 330 -15.21 -7.21 3.16
N THR A 331 -15.50 -6.11 3.83
CA THR A 331 -16.21 -6.08 5.12
C THR A 331 -17.61 -5.50 5.05
N GLY A 332 -18.21 -5.51 3.84
CA GLY A 332 -19.59 -5.06 3.59
C GLY A 332 -19.80 -3.54 3.65
N GLY A 333 -18.73 -2.75 3.57
CA GLY A 333 -18.76 -1.30 3.41
C GLY A 333 -18.64 -0.88 1.94
N MET A 334 -18.52 0.43 1.73
CA MET A 334 -18.39 1.04 0.39
C MET A 334 -17.11 1.88 0.29
N TYR A 335 -16.51 1.89 -0.91
CA TYR A 335 -15.44 2.79 -1.27
C TYR A 335 -15.89 3.68 -2.45
N VAL A 336 -15.94 4.98 -2.22
CA VAL A 336 -16.48 5.96 -3.16
C VAL A 336 -15.42 6.96 -3.58
N GLU A 337 -15.19 7.06 -4.89
CA GLU A 337 -14.39 8.12 -5.49
C GLU A 337 -15.33 9.20 -6.06
N VAL A 338 -15.23 10.41 -5.52
CA VAL A 338 -16.07 11.52 -5.97
C VAL A 338 -15.68 11.97 -7.38
N PRO A 339 -16.62 12.54 -8.16
CA PRO A 339 -16.33 13.13 -9.47
C PRO A 339 -15.29 14.24 -9.36
N ILE A 340 -14.46 14.44 -10.42
CA ILE A 340 -13.44 15.50 -10.47
C ILE A 340 -14.06 16.90 -10.27
N LEU A 341 -15.30 17.09 -10.69
CA LEU A 341 -16.03 18.33 -10.54
C LEU A 341 -16.52 18.61 -9.11
N TYR A 342 -16.38 17.67 -8.19
CA TYR A 342 -16.76 17.86 -6.79
C TYR A 342 -15.99 18.98 -6.09
N ARG A 343 -14.71 19.15 -6.39
CA ARG A 343 -13.83 20.25 -5.96
C ARG A 343 -13.92 20.60 -4.47
N ALA A 344 -13.89 19.61 -3.59
CA ALA A 344 -13.97 19.79 -2.14
C ALA A 344 -13.03 20.89 -1.62
N SER A 345 -11.80 20.94 -2.11
CA SER A 345 -10.80 21.93 -1.67
C SER A 345 -11.11 23.39 -2.03
N GLN A 346 -12.11 23.66 -2.86
CA GLN A 346 -12.45 25.02 -3.35
C GLN A 346 -13.77 25.55 -2.80
N TYR A 347 -14.70 24.68 -2.38
CA TYR A 347 -16.01 25.10 -1.92
C TYR A 347 -15.95 25.77 -0.55
N ASP A 348 -16.71 26.84 -0.41
CA ASP A 348 -16.94 27.56 0.86
C ASP A 348 -18.43 27.52 1.18
N HIS A 349 -18.79 26.83 2.27
CA HIS A 349 -20.19 26.62 2.67
C HIS A 349 -20.85 27.87 3.25
N THR A 350 -20.06 28.84 3.70
CA THR A 350 -20.58 30.10 4.30
C THR A 350 -21.05 31.06 3.21
N SER A 351 -20.33 31.16 2.11
CA SER A 351 -20.72 31.98 0.94
C SER A 351 -21.39 31.20 -0.19
N ASP A 352 -21.52 29.86 -0.03
CA ASP A 352 -22.05 28.97 -1.07
C ASP A 352 -21.34 29.09 -2.44
N SER A 353 -20.04 29.32 -2.43
CA SER A 353 -19.25 29.61 -3.61
C SER A 353 -17.99 28.75 -3.72
N TYR A 354 -17.46 28.64 -4.95
CA TYR A 354 -16.19 27.95 -5.20
C TYR A 354 -15.06 28.98 -5.37
N ILE A 355 -14.18 29.05 -4.38
CA ILE A 355 -13.08 29.99 -4.32
C ILE A 355 -11.76 29.26 -4.56
N PRO A 356 -11.02 29.55 -5.66
CA PRO A 356 -9.70 28.97 -5.90
C PRO A 356 -8.71 29.34 -4.80
N LYS A 357 -8.05 28.36 -4.20
CA LYS A 357 -7.09 28.56 -3.11
C LYS A 357 -5.69 28.17 -3.54
N LYS A 358 -4.68 28.93 -3.11
CA LYS A 358 -3.27 28.60 -3.38
C LYS A 358 -2.86 27.35 -2.60
N LEU A 359 -2.09 26.46 -3.23
CA LEU A 359 -1.60 25.23 -2.60
C LEU A 359 -0.69 25.48 -1.38
N SER A 360 -0.08 26.67 -1.28
CA SER A 360 0.74 27.10 -0.14
C SER A 360 -0.10 27.50 1.07
N GLN A 361 -1.35 27.90 0.88
CA GLN A 361 -2.25 28.22 2.00
C GLN A 361 -2.71 26.93 2.66
N ARG A 362 -2.21 26.68 3.87
CA ARG A 362 -2.57 25.51 4.70
C ARG A 362 -3.66 25.80 5.70
N MET A 363 -3.69 27.02 6.18
CA MET A 363 -4.78 27.61 6.96
C MET A 363 -5.41 28.69 6.11
N TYR A 364 -6.73 28.78 6.05
CA TYR A 364 -7.43 29.87 5.36
C TYR A 364 -8.68 30.28 6.09
N HIS A 365 -9.20 31.45 5.74
CA HIS A 365 -10.43 31.98 6.30
C HIS A 365 -11.59 31.71 5.33
N LEU A 366 -12.69 31.21 5.85
CA LEU A 366 -13.98 31.17 5.16
C LEU A 366 -14.52 32.61 4.99
N ALA A 367 -15.56 32.80 4.19
CA ALA A 367 -16.12 34.11 3.93
C ALA A 367 -16.68 34.83 5.19
N ASP A 368 -17.07 34.06 6.19
CA ASP A 368 -17.49 34.56 7.51
C ASP A 368 -16.33 34.89 8.48
N GLY A 369 -15.08 34.75 8.01
CA GLY A 369 -13.88 34.97 8.81
C GLY A 369 -13.40 33.76 9.60
N THR A 370 -14.13 32.64 9.62
CA THR A 370 -13.74 31.41 10.35
C THR A 370 -12.46 30.82 9.78
N LYS A 371 -11.45 30.63 10.62
CA LYS A 371 -10.16 30.06 10.24
C LYS A 371 -10.18 28.54 10.33
N VAL A 372 -9.90 27.85 9.23
CA VAL A 372 -9.91 26.38 9.14
C VAL A 372 -8.61 25.83 8.55
N GLN A 373 -8.25 24.60 8.94
CA GLN A 373 -7.18 23.84 8.30
C GLN A 373 -7.69 23.24 6.98
N ARG A 374 -6.96 23.48 5.90
CA ARG A 374 -7.43 23.21 4.54
C ARG A 374 -7.75 21.75 4.26
N ASP A 375 -6.83 20.84 4.62
CA ASP A 375 -6.96 19.42 4.29
C ASP A 375 -8.08 18.77 5.14
N TRP A 376 -8.21 19.21 6.42
CA TRP A 376 -9.37 18.83 7.24
C TRP A 376 -10.68 19.34 6.63
N TYR A 377 -10.74 20.61 6.25
CA TYR A 377 -11.97 21.17 5.68
C TYR A 377 -12.39 20.46 4.39
N SER A 378 -11.42 20.07 3.53
CA SER A 378 -11.70 19.22 2.37
C SER A 378 -12.28 17.86 2.77
N SER A 379 -11.75 17.22 3.82
CA SER A 379 -12.30 15.96 4.34
C SER A 379 -13.70 16.11 4.91
N TYR A 380 -13.98 17.24 5.57
CA TYR A 380 -15.30 17.59 6.07
C TYR A 380 -16.33 17.73 4.93
N LEU A 381 -15.97 18.39 3.84
CA LEU A 381 -16.85 18.53 2.69
C LEU A 381 -17.09 17.18 1.99
N LEU A 382 -16.11 16.28 1.94
CA LEU A 382 -16.29 14.91 1.50
C LEU A 382 -17.23 14.11 2.41
N TYR A 383 -17.13 14.29 3.74
CA TYR A 383 -18.07 13.70 4.70
C TYR A 383 -19.51 14.20 4.51
N CYS A 384 -19.68 15.46 4.07
CA CYS A 384 -20.97 16.10 3.81
C CYS A 384 -21.55 15.79 2.41
N ILE A 385 -21.13 14.70 1.76
CA ILE A 385 -21.61 14.31 0.44
C ILE A 385 -23.11 13.95 0.46
N ASN A 386 -23.80 14.17 -0.66
CA ASN A 386 -25.19 13.78 -0.83
C ASN A 386 -25.35 12.25 -1.02
N LYS A 387 -26.59 11.76 -1.03
CA LYS A 387 -26.89 10.32 -1.17
C LYS A 387 -26.46 9.72 -2.53
N THR A 388 -26.34 10.54 -3.56
CA THR A 388 -25.89 10.09 -4.90
C THR A 388 -24.38 10.15 -5.08
N TYR A 389 -23.63 10.59 -4.07
CA TYR A 389 -22.16 10.71 -4.06
C TYR A 389 -21.61 11.63 -5.16
N THR A 390 -22.37 12.62 -5.60
CA THR A 390 -21.99 13.51 -6.71
C THR A 390 -21.77 14.95 -6.30
N GLN A 391 -22.45 15.42 -5.24
CA GLN A 391 -22.45 16.81 -4.82
C GLN A 391 -22.38 16.96 -3.30
N ILE A 392 -21.99 18.14 -2.85
CA ILE A 392 -22.00 18.51 -1.42
C ILE A 392 -23.45 18.67 -0.95
N ASN A 393 -23.81 18.02 0.13
CA ASN A 393 -25.07 18.26 0.84
C ASN A 393 -24.94 19.53 1.68
N LYS A 394 -25.40 20.65 1.14
CA LYS A 394 -25.30 21.99 1.75
C LYS A 394 -25.97 22.07 3.12
N LEU A 395 -27.13 21.44 3.28
CA LEU A 395 -27.85 21.41 4.57
C LEU A 395 -27.04 20.67 5.63
N LYS A 396 -26.57 19.46 5.32
CA LYS A 396 -25.71 18.67 6.22
C LYS A 396 -24.44 19.43 6.55
N CYS A 397 -23.85 20.14 5.59
CA CYS A 397 -22.63 20.91 5.77
C CYS A 397 -22.87 22.06 6.78
N ARG A 398 -23.93 22.83 6.64
CA ARG A 398 -24.26 23.94 7.55
C ARG A 398 -24.65 23.46 8.95
N SER A 399 -25.50 22.43 9.05
CA SER A 399 -25.99 21.92 10.35
C SER A 399 -24.90 21.29 11.22
N ASN A 400 -23.92 20.60 10.62
CA ASN A 400 -22.87 19.89 11.36
C ASN A 400 -21.58 20.70 11.56
N PHE A 401 -21.46 21.86 10.90
CA PHE A 401 -20.18 22.60 10.89
C PHE A 401 -19.70 22.98 12.29
N ALA A 402 -20.54 23.57 13.12
CA ALA A 402 -20.15 24.03 14.46
C ALA A 402 -19.56 22.89 15.31
N THR A 403 -20.23 21.74 15.33
CA THR A 403 -19.77 20.55 16.06
C THR A 403 -18.45 20.01 15.52
N MET A 404 -18.32 19.93 14.21
CA MET A 404 -17.10 19.38 13.57
C MET A 404 -15.93 20.35 13.65
N TYR A 405 -16.19 21.66 13.61
CA TYR A 405 -15.19 22.69 13.81
C TYR A 405 -14.64 22.69 15.25
N GLN A 406 -15.48 22.42 16.25
CA GLN A 406 -14.97 22.26 17.61
C GLN A 406 -14.05 21.03 17.73
N LYS A 407 -14.39 19.93 17.06
CA LYS A 407 -13.51 18.75 16.99
C LYS A 407 -12.18 19.06 16.27
N GLU A 408 -12.20 19.88 15.21
CA GLU A 408 -10.97 20.35 14.55
C GLU A 408 -10.09 21.17 15.51
N LYS A 409 -10.64 22.10 16.27
CA LYS A 409 -9.89 22.89 17.26
C LYS A 409 -9.21 21.97 18.27
N ASN A 410 -9.96 21.05 18.84
CA ASN A 410 -9.43 20.08 19.81
C ASN A 410 -8.31 19.23 19.20
N MET A 411 -8.46 18.78 17.94
CA MET A 411 -7.43 18.05 17.22
C MET A 411 -6.16 18.90 17.02
N ILE A 412 -6.29 20.16 16.64
CA ILE A 412 -5.15 21.07 16.45
C ILE A 412 -4.43 21.30 17.79
N GLU A 413 -5.16 21.54 18.88
CA GLU A 413 -4.61 21.70 20.22
C GLU A 413 -3.86 20.44 20.68
N GLU A 414 -4.40 19.26 20.41
CA GLU A 414 -3.74 17.99 20.72
C GLU A 414 -2.45 17.81 19.92
N ILE A 415 -2.44 18.12 18.62
CA ILE A 415 -1.25 18.10 17.78
C ILE A 415 -0.17 19.04 18.35
N ILE A 416 -0.53 20.25 18.75
CA ILE A 416 0.40 21.22 19.36
C ILE A 416 0.92 20.69 20.69
N ARG A 417 0.05 20.23 21.59
CA ARG A 417 0.41 19.69 22.90
C ARG A 417 1.31 18.46 22.83
N SER A 418 1.05 17.58 21.87
CA SER A 418 1.87 16.37 21.65
C SER A 418 3.24 16.64 21.03
N GLY A 419 3.50 17.84 20.52
CA GLY A 419 4.70 18.19 19.77
C GLY A 419 4.87 17.40 18.45
N LYS A 420 3.83 16.67 18.02
CA LYS A 420 3.87 15.82 16.83
C LYS A 420 3.87 16.67 15.55
N LYS A 421 4.97 16.66 14.82
CA LYS A 421 5.07 17.38 13.56
C LYS A 421 4.23 16.73 12.47
N ILE A 422 3.16 17.39 12.04
CA ILE A 422 2.37 17.00 10.86
C ILE A 422 2.90 17.73 9.63
N MET A 423 3.30 16.97 8.63
CA MET A 423 3.95 17.52 7.43
C MET A 423 2.96 18.33 6.58
N ASN A 424 3.38 19.53 6.17
CA ASN A 424 2.57 20.44 5.33
C ASN A 424 1.18 20.80 5.89
N SER A 425 0.96 20.67 7.20
CA SER A 425 -0.33 20.98 7.82
C SER A 425 -0.56 22.49 8.02
N GLY A 426 0.50 23.28 8.10
CA GLY A 426 0.42 24.68 8.54
C GLY A 426 0.32 24.84 10.08
N ILE A 427 0.24 23.76 10.82
CA ILE A 427 0.23 23.76 12.29
C ILE A 427 1.69 23.83 12.77
N ARG A 428 2.00 24.82 13.58
CA ARG A 428 3.32 24.97 14.21
C ARG A 428 3.28 24.30 15.60
N THR A 429 4.11 23.32 15.79
CA THR A 429 4.40 22.75 17.10
C THR A 429 5.61 23.49 17.65
N VAL A 430 5.55 23.89 18.92
CA VAL A 430 6.61 24.61 19.63
C VAL A 430 7.87 23.77 19.75
#